data_515051f6da28cf693b968833988fb2d5
#
_entry.id   515051f6da28cf693b968833988fb2d5
#
_cell.length_a   1.000
_cell.length_b   1.000
_cell.length_c   1.000
_cell.angle_alpha   90.00
_cell.angle_beta   90.00
_cell.angle_gamma   90.00
#
_symmetry.space_group_name_H-M   'P 1'
#
loop_
_entity.id
_entity.type
_entity.pdbx_description
1 polymer ?
#
loop_
_entity_poly.entity_id
_entity_poly.type
_entity_poly.pdbx_seq_one_letter_code
_entity_poly.pdbx_strand_id
1 'polypeptide(L)'
;MKNTAADSRANRNIMLLTYVVLAAFVGLMGYFGYFLQVKSEEVINSSYNARLDRFSDRICRGRIYSRDGQVLAETQVDAQGQELRVYPFGAVFSHVVGHSSRGKTGLESLGNFYLLTSHVNLLEQVWDQLSGQKSPGDSLVTTLDAGLQMTAYQALGDRKGAVVALEPGTGKILAMVSKPDYDPNPASLDLVWDALVDEENNEGQLLNRAMQGLYPPGSIFKIVTALEAMREHPDTYREYSFDCSGVYYLEDYSIRCYHSNAHGLQNLDLAFANSCNGAFASLGLELDLAAMHDLAEQLLFNCELPLSLPYAKSAYSMEAGAGTWEILQTSIGQGTTQVTPMHMAMLTAAIANGGTLMKPYVIEQVQNAAGEEVKRFLPVSAQNLMTAQESRQLGELMVQVVERGTGSALRDAAYSSAGKTGSAEFETGKETHAWFTGYAPAEEPQIVVTVIVEEGGSGGGCAAPIARQMFDQYLLTMSE
;
A
#
# COMPACT_ATOMS: atom_id res chain seq x y z
N MET A 1 18.28 69.84 28.46
CA MET A 1 17.43 68.70 28.84
C MET A 1 16.52 68.29 27.68
N LYS A 2 17.03 68.09 26.43
CA LYS A 2 16.21 67.63 25.28
C LYS A 2 16.67 66.28 24.68
N ASN A 3 17.76 65.65 25.18
CA ASN A 3 18.27 64.39 24.58
C ASN A 3 17.78 63.13 25.28
N THR A 4 17.18 63.17 26.45
CA THR A 4 16.78 61.95 27.19
C THR A 4 15.55 61.23 26.63
N ALA A 5 14.63 61.90 25.94
CA ALA A 5 13.44 61.33 25.37
C ALA A 5 13.71 60.60 24.02
N ALA A 6 14.68 61.10 23.25
CA ALA A 6 15.13 60.49 21.99
C ALA A 6 15.91 59.19 22.26
N ASP A 7 16.81 59.23 23.25
CA ASP A 7 17.59 58.05 23.68
C ASP A 7 16.70 56.95 24.25
N SER A 8 15.64 57.30 25.00
CA SER A 8 14.69 56.34 25.54
C SER A 8 13.85 55.64 24.44
N ARG A 9 13.47 56.36 23.36
CA ARG A 9 12.78 55.79 22.22
C ARG A 9 13.71 54.90 21.37
N ALA A 10 14.96 55.33 21.15
CA ALA A 10 15.96 54.54 20.46
C ALA A 10 16.25 53.24 21.19
N ASN A 11 16.47 53.25 22.51
CA ASN A 11 16.67 52.06 23.32
C ASN A 11 15.46 51.12 23.31
N ARG A 12 14.21 51.64 23.31
CA ARG A 12 13.01 50.83 23.21
C ARG A 12 12.90 50.13 21.85
N ASN A 13 13.23 50.82 20.76
CA ASN A 13 13.21 50.26 19.42
C ASN A 13 14.31 49.20 19.24
N ILE A 14 15.49 49.42 19.80
CA ILE A 14 16.57 48.43 19.80
C ILE A 14 16.17 47.20 20.61
N MET A 15 15.59 47.35 21.80
CA MET A 15 15.07 46.23 22.59
C MET A 15 13.97 45.45 21.83
N LEU A 16 13.04 46.15 21.18
CA LEU A 16 11.99 45.51 20.39
C LEU A 16 12.58 44.70 19.22
N LEU A 17 13.55 45.29 18.50
CA LEU A 17 14.29 44.60 17.44
C LEU A 17 15.03 43.38 17.98
N THR A 18 15.69 43.49 19.14
CA THR A 18 16.38 42.37 19.77
C THR A 18 15.44 41.24 20.13
N TYR A 19 14.23 41.52 20.66
CA TYR A 19 13.23 40.49 20.95
C TYR A 19 12.67 39.85 19.68
N VAL A 20 12.46 40.61 18.61
CA VAL A 20 12.02 40.08 17.32
C VAL A 20 13.08 39.12 16.74
N VAL A 21 14.36 39.52 16.76
CA VAL A 21 15.46 38.66 16.30
C VAL A 21 15.59 37.42 17.18
N LEU A 22 15.49 37.54 18.50
CA LEU A 22 15.54 36.42 19.43
C LEU A 22 14.37 35.43 19.17
N ALA A 23 13.15 35.96 18.99
CA ALA A 23 12.00 35.15 18.66
C ALA A 23 12.15 34.41 17.32
N ALA A 24 12.75 35.09 16.32
CA ALA A 24 13.07 34.46 15.03
C ALA A 24 14.09 33.32 15.17
N PHE A 25 15.13 33.50 16.00
CA PHE A 25 16.10 32.45 16.29
C PHE A 25 15.48 31.26 17.03
N VAL A 26 14.62 31.50 18.02
CA VAL A 26 13.90 30.44 18.73
C VAL A 26 12.96 29.67 17.75
N GLY A 27 12.26 30.41 16.89
CA GLY A 27 11.45 29.81 15.84
C GLY A 27 12.27 28.96 14.86
N LEU A 28 13.44 29.45 14.45
CA LEU A 28 14.35 28.72 13.58
C LEU A 28 14.89 27.43 14.25
N MET A 29 15.26 27.51 15.53
CA MET A 29 15.71 26.35 16.31
C MET A 29 14.58 25.31 16.45
N GLY A 30 13.35 25.76 16.73
CA GLY A 30 12.16 24.89 16.78
C GLY A 30 11.89 24.23 15.42
N TYR A 31 11.92 24.99 14.33
CA TYR A 31 11.78 24.47 12.98
C TYR A 31 12.90 23.49 12.61
N PHE A 32 14.14 23.79 13.00
CA PHE A 32 15.28 22.89 12.75
C PHE A 32 15.15 21.58 13.53
N GLY A 33 14.69 21.64 14.78
CA GLY A 33 14.37 20.44 15.57
C GLY A 33 13.25 19.61 14.92
N TYR A 34 12.17 20.25 14.47
CA TYR A 34 11.11 19.61 13.71
C TYR A 34 11.63 18.99 12.40
N PHE A 35 12.44 19.74 11.64
CA PHE A 35 13.03 19.25 10.40
C PHE A 35 13.89 18.00 10.63
N LEU A 36 14.77 18.03 11.65
CA LEU A 36 15.63 16.88 11.98
C LEU A 36 14.83 15.64 12.38
N GLN A 37 13.72 15.83 13.10
CA GLN A 37 12.93 14.71 13.63
C GLN A 37 11.94 14.14 12.62
N VAL A 38 11.38 14.98 11.74
CA VAL A 38 10.23 14.62 10.90
C VAL A 38 10.56 14.59 9.40
N LYS A 39 11.40 15.55 8.91
CA LYS A 39 11.64 15.75 7.49
C LYS A 39 13.02 15.29 7.00
N SER A 40 13.97 15.11 7.91
CA SER A 40 15.36 14.80 7.53
C SER A 40 15.47 13.46 6.78
N GLU A 41 14.72 12.45 7.20
CA GLU A 41 14.77 11.13 6.54
C GLU A 41 14.25 11.19 5.10
N GLU A 42 13.18 11.93 4.85
CA GLU A 42 12.63 12.12 3.52
C GLU A 42 13.63 12.82 2.58
N VAL A 43 14.30 13.88 3.09
CA VAL A 43 15.28 14.64 2.31
C VAL A 43 16.57 13.87 2.11
N ILE A 44 17.04 13.18 3.14
CA ILE A 44 18.29 12.38 3.08
C ILE A 44 18.12 11.20 2.12
N ASN A 45 16.98 10.50 2.17
CA ASN A 45 16.70 9.34 1.33
C ASN A 45 16.13 9.70 -0.05
N SER A 46 16.03 11.00 -0.38
CA SER A 46 15.59 11.43 -1.70
C SER A 46 16.50 10.84 -2.78
N SER A 47 15.91 10.23 -3.82
CA SER A 47 16.62 9.70 -4.99
C SER A 47 17.46 10.76 -5.74
N TYR A 48 17.15 12.03 -5.51
CA TYR A 48 17.88 13.19 -6.08
C TYR A 48 19.10 13.60 -5.23
N ASN A 49 19.37 12.95 -4.08
CA ASN A 49 20.48 13.31 -3.21
C ASN A 49 21.83 12.72 -3.72
N ALA A 50 22.39 13.34 -4.74
CA ALA A 50 23.69 12.94 -5.33
C ALA A 50 24.90 13.01 -4.33
N ARG A 51 24.70 13.60 -3.14
CA ARG A 51 25.76 13.60 -2.12
C ARG A 51 26.01 12.22 -1.54
N LEU A 52 25.00 11.37 -1.48
CA LEU A 52 25.13 10.00 -0.98
C LEU A 52 26.01 9.14 -1.89
N ASP A 53 26.04 9.42 -3.19
CA ASP A 53 26.86 8.66 -4.13
C ASP A 53 28.38 8.84 -3.88
N ARG A 54 28.79 9.94 -3.23
CA ARG A 54 30.18 10.12 -2.81
C ARG A 54 30.61 9.20 -1.66
N PHE A 55 29.66 8.67 -0.90
CA PHE A 55 29.97 7.67 0.13
C PHE A 55 30.28 6.30 -0.46
N SER A 56 29.75 6.00 -1.66
CA SER A 56 30.04 4.74 -2.36
C SER A 56 31.53 4.55 -2.70
N ASP A 57 32.33 5.63 -2.72
CA ASP A 57 33.77 5.54 -2.91
C ASP A 57 34.50 4.96 -1.68
N ARG A 58 33.87 5.01 -0.50
CA ARG A 58 34.46 4.61 0.78
C ARG A 58 33.71 3.47 1.47
N ILE A 59 32.47 3.23 1.08
CA ILE A 59 31.59 2.27 1.72
C ILE A 59 31.10 1.26 0.69
N CYS A 60 31.31 -0.02 0.97
CA CYS A 60 30.70 -1.12 0.24
C CYS A 60 29.23 -1.21 0.64
N ARG A 61 28.31 -1.11 -0.33
CA ARG A 61 26.87 -1.04 -0.09
C ARG A 61 26.37 -2.24 0.71
N GLY A 62 25.65 -1.99 1.81
CA GLY A 62 25.15 -2.99 2.75
C GLY A 62 24.11 -3.93 2.15
N ARG A 63 23.74 -4.97 2.91
CA ARG A 63 22.79 -6.01 2.50
C ARG A 63 21.36 -5.60 2.79
N ILE A 64 20.43 -6.23 2.06
CA ILE A 64 18.99 -6.17 2.34
C ILE A 64 18.55 -7.60 2.66
N TYR A 65 17.93 -7.79 3.83
CA TYR A 65 17.43 -9.07 4.30
C TYR A 65 15.90 -9.06 4.40
N SER A 66 15.29 -10.21 4.16
CA SER A 66 13.91 -10.47 4.56
C SER A 66 13.80 -10.62 6.09
N ARG A 67 12.59 -10.67 6.63
CA ARG A 67 12.33 -10.88 8.07
C ARG A 67 12.84 -12.24 8.58
N ASP A 68 12.88 -13.23 7.71
CA ASP A 68 13.35 -14.59 7.94
C ASP A 68 14.85 -14.78 7.64
N GLY A 69 15.59 -13.68 7.40
CA GLY A 69 17.04 -13.65 7.25
C GLY A 69 17.57 -14.03 5.86
N GLN A 70 16.69 -14.19 4.86
CA GLN A 70 17.14 -14.42 3.48
C GLN A 70 17.77 -13.17 2.89
N VAL A 71 18.84 -13.32 2.13
CA VAL A 71 19.50 -12.20 1.43
C VAL A 71 18.71 -11.83 0.19
N LEU A 72 18.11 -10.62 0.20
CA LEU A 72 17.34 -10.08 -0.93
C LEU A 72 18.22 -9.29 -1.89
N ALA A 73 19.26 -8.62 -1.36
CA ALA A 73 20.27 -7.94 -2.15
C ALA A 73 21.60 -7.89 -1.38
N GLU A 74 22.72 -8.13 -2.07
CA GLU A 74 24.07 -8.00 -1.50
C GLU A 74 25.05 -7.44 -2.52
N THR A 75 26.18 -6.90 -2.04
CA THR A 75 27.29 -6.51 -2.87
C THR A 75 28.38 -7.57 -2.77
N GLN A 76 28.71 -8.21 -3.88
CA GLN A 76 29.84 -9.13 -4.03
C GLN A 76 31.03 -8.36 -4.57
N VAL A 77 32.21 -8.67 -4.04
CA VAL A 77 33.49 -8.05 -4.49
C VAL A 77 34.31 -9.15 -5.15
N ASP A 78 34.68 -8.94 -6.40
CA ASP A 78 35.52 -9.91 -7.14
C ASP A 78 37.00 -9.84 -6.72
N ALA A 79 37.81 -10.74 -7.27
CA ALA A 79 39.25 -10.81 -6.98
C ALA A 79 40.02 -9.55 -7.45
N GLN A 80 39.44 -8.74 -8.32
CA GLN A 80 39.96 -7.48 -8.82
C GLN A 80 39.48 -6.27 -8.03
N GLY A 81 38.63 -6.47 -6.98
CA GLY A 81 38.06 -5.42 -6.17
C GLY A 81 36.87 -4.72 -6.81
N GLN A 82 36.29 -5.28 -7.88
CA GLN A 82 35.08 -4.73 -8.50
C GLN A 82 33.84 -5.16 -7.71
N GLU A 83 32.98 -4.20 -7.44
CA GLU A 83 31.71 -4.42 -6.74
C GLU A 83 30.61 -4.77 -7.72
N LEU A 84 29.92 -5.87 -7.46
CA LEU A 84 28.73 -6.29 -8.19
C LEU A 84 27.54 -6.40 -7.23
N ARG A 85 26.48 -5.64 -7.48
CA ARG A 85 25.23 -5.78 -6.74
C ARG A 85 24.46 -6.99 -7.27
N VAL A 86 24.08 -7.91 -6.38
CA VAL A 86 23.43 -9.18 -6.71
C VAL A 86 22.08 -9.25 -6.00
N TYR A 87 21.08 -9.70 -6.73
CA TYR A 87 19.71 -9.94 -6.26
C TYR A 87 19.40 -11.43 -6.42
N PRO A 88 19.61 -12.25 -5.36
CA PRO A 88 19.56 -13.72 -5.47
C PRO A 88 18.19 -14.26 -5.91
N PHE A 89 17.10 -13.55 -5.61
CA PHE A 89 15.74 -13.94 -6.00
C PHE A 89 15.31 -13.39 -7.37
N GLY A 90 16.19 -12.67 -8.09
CA GLY A 90 15.87 -12.12 -9.40
C GLY A 90 14.60 -11.28 -9.38
N ALA A 91 13.67 -11.56 -10.28
CA ALA A 91 12.44 -10.79 -10.49
C ALA A 91 11.45 -10.83 -9.32
N VAL A 92 11.51 -11.83 -8.43
CA VAL A 92 10.51 -12.05 -7.36
C VAL A 92 10.32 -10.84 -6.45
N PHE A 93 11.40 -10.10 -6.18
CA PHE A 93 11.39 -8.92 -5.32
C PHE A 93 11.65 -7.61 -6.08
N SER A 94 11.68 -7.64 -7.43
CA SER A 94 12.14 -6.52 -8.25
C SER A 94 11.46 -5.18 -7.94
N HIS A 95 10.14 -5.17 -7.72
CA HIS A 95 9.40 -3.93 -7.49
C HIS A 95 9.50 -3.41 -6.05
N VAL A 96 9.68 -4.28 -5.06
CA VAL A 96 9.78 -3.85 -3.66
C VAL A 96 11.23 -3.59 -3.24
N VAL A 97 12.17 -4.45 -3.62
CA VAL A 97 13.60 -4.23 -3.38
C VAL A 97 14.15 -3.18 -4.35
N GLY A 98 13.72 -3.23 -5.59
CA GLY A 98 14.19 -2.32 -6.63
C GLY A 98 15.56 -2.72 -7.20
N HIS A 99 16.20 -1.75 -7.82
CA HIS A 99 17.56 -1.87 -8.37
C HIS A 99 18.40 -0.65 -7.99
N SER A 100 19.73 -0.83 -7.98
CA SER A 100 20.71 0.23 -7.65
C SER A 100 21.42 0.82 -8.87
N SER A 101 21.34 0.16 -10.01
CA SER A 101 21.83 0.63 -11.32
C SER A 101 20.71 1.36 -12.08
N ARG A 102 21.06 2.20 -13.07
CA ARG A 102 20.07 2.92 -13.90
C ARG A 102 19.09 3.80 -13.10
N GLY A 103 19.58 4.44 -12.04
CA GLY A 103 18.78 5.08 -10.99
C GLY A 103 18.64 4.16 -9.77
N LYS A 104 17.83 4.54 -8.80
CA LYS A 104 17.54 3.70 -7.62
C LYS A 104 16.04 3.66 -7.42
N THR A 105 15.50 2.47 -7.18
CA THR A 105 14.06 2.27 -6.94
C THR A 105 13.84 1.42 -5.69
N GLY A 106 12.60 1.33 -5.24
CA GLY A 106 12.23 0.46 -4.11
C GLY A 106 13.05 0.70 -2.84
N LEU A 107 13.41 -0.37 -2.16
CA LEU A 107 14.24 -0.34 -0.95
C LEU A 107 15.68 0.12 -1.21
N GLU A 108 16.21 -0.10 -2.42
CA GLU A 108 17.52 0.42 -2.81
C GLU A 108 17.55 1.95 -2.79
N SER A 109 16.42 2.61 -3.08
CA SER A 109 16.24 4.05 -2.95
C SER A 109 15.90 4.46 -1.52
N LEU A 110 14.86 3.86 -0.94
CA LEU A 110 14.34 4.21 0.39
C LEU A 110 15.39 4.04 1.49
N GLY A 111 16.19 2.98 1.42
CA GLY A 111 17.24 2.66 2.37
C GLY A 111 18.63 3.15 1.99
N ASN A 112 18.79 3.93 0.92
CA ASN A 112 20.07 4.29 0.34
C ASN A 112 21.04 4.91 1.34
N PHE A 113 20.56 5.77 2.23
CA PHE A 113 21.36 6.39 3.30
C PHE A 113 21.99 5.33 4.21
N TYR A 114 21.20 4.40 4.72
CA TYR A 114 21.68 3.35 5.62
C TYR A 114 22.64 2.40 4.92
N LEU A 115 22.30 1.97 3.71
CA LEU A 115 23.13 1.08 2.92
C LEU A 115 24.52 1.68 2.55
N LEU A 116 24.66 3.01 2.59
CA LEU A 116 25.91 3.76 2.34
C LEU A 116 26.44 4.44 3.60
N THR A 117 25.97 4.09 4.78
CA THR A 117 26.50 4.51 6.07
C THR A 117 27.10 3.30 6.78
N SER A 118 28.17 3.48 7.52
CA SER A 118 28.85 2.41 8.26
C SER A 118 28.92 2.75 9.73
N HIS A 119 28.36 1.91 10.57
CA HIS A 119 28.44 1.97 12.03
C HIS A 119 29.38 0.89 12.58
N VAL A 120 30.44 0.56 11.83
CA VAL A 120 31.51 -0.28 12.36
C VAL A 120 32.38 0.49 13.34
N ASN A 121 33.16 -0.22 14.17
CA ASN A 121 34.07 0.38 15.14
C ASN A 121 35.07 1.33 14.46
N LEU A 122 35.32 2.49 15.07
CA LEU A 122 36.25 3.50 14.54
C LEU A 122 37.66 2.92 14.22
N LEU A 123 38.12 1.94 15.00
CA LEU A 123 39.41 1.27 14.73
C LEU A 123 39.38 0.44 13.44
N GLU A 124 38.26 -0.23 13.15
CA GLU A 124 38.06 -0.97 11.92
C GLU A 124 37.96 -0.03 10.73
N GLN A 125 37.22 1.11 10.85
CA GLN A 125 37.16 2.12 9.78
C GLN A 125 38.54 2.67 9.44
N VAL A 126 39.36 2.96 10.44
CA VAL A 126 40.76 3.45 10.23
C VAL A 126 41.60 2.36 9.58
N TRP A 127 41.45 1.11 9.98
CA TRP A 127 42.16 -0.02 9.41
C TRP A 127 41.78 -0.25 7.94
N ASP A 128 40.48 -0.22 7.62
CA ASP A 128 39.96 -0.34 6.27
C ASP A 128 40.53 0.76 5.37
N GLN A 129 40.53 2.01 5.85
CA GLN A 129 41.10 3.13 5.11
C GLN A 129 42.61 2.97 4.87
N LEU A 130 43.36 2.48 5.86
CA LEU A 130 44.80 2.25 5.73
C LEU A 130 45.13 1.08 4.79
N SER A 131 44.25 0.08 4.76
CA SER A 131 44.41 -1.10 3.85
C SER A 131 43.84 -0.86 2.46
N GLY A 132 43.24 0.32 2.19
CA GLY A 132 42.62 0.65 0.91
C GLY A 132 41.34 -0.13 0.63
N GLN A 133 40.71 -0.71 1.67
CA GLN A 133 39.42 -1.40 1.60
C GLN A 133 38.28 -0.44 1.94
N LYS A 134 37.09 -0.69 1.35
CA LYS A 134 35.89 0.02 1.73
C LYS A 134 35.30 -0.58 3.00
N SER A 135 34.84 0.25 3.93
CA SER A 135 34.10 -0.22 5.09
C SER A 135 32.72 -0.77 4.66
N PRO A 136 32.24 -1.83 5.32
CA PRO A 136 30.90 -2.35 5.01
C PRO A 136 29.81 -1.37 5.45
N GLY A 137 28.83 -1.15 4.57
CA GLY A 137 27.63 -0.38 4.88
C GLY A 137 26.68 -1.15 5.77
N ASP A 138 25.80 -0.41 6.45
CA ASP A 138 24.76 -1.01 7.28
C ASP A 138 23.75 -1.78 6.43
N SER A 139 23.15 -2.80 7.03
CA SER A 139 22.19 -3.67 6.38
C SER A 139 20.77 -3.33 6.79
N LEU A 140 19.82 -3.54 5.88
CA LEU A 140 18.38 -3.43 6.17
C LEU A 140 17.82 -4.81 6.46
N VAL A 141 17.06 -4.93 7.54
CA VAL A 141 16.14 -6.06 7.76
C VAL A 141 14.73 -5.56 7.47
N THR A 142 14.07 -6.21 6.54
CA THR A 142 12.74 -5.82 6.09
C THR A 142 11.65 -6.58 6.84
N THR A 143 10.41 -6.15 6.65
CA THR A 143 9.20 -6.86 7.11
C THR A 143 8.76 -7.95 6.13
N LEU A 144 9.40 -8.04 4.95
CA LEU A 144 9.04 -8.97 3.90
C LEU A 144 9.34 -10.41 4.32
N ASP A 145 8.38 -11.28 4.11
CA ASP A 145 8.51 -12.72 4.29
C ASP A 145 8.83 -13.38 2.95
N ALA A 146 9.98 -14.06 2.87
CA ALA A 146 10.45 -14.60 1.60
C ALA A 146 9.56 -15.74 1.09
N GLY A 147 9.04 -16.57 1.99
CA GLY A 147 8.12 -17.66 1.65
C GLY A 147 6.79 -17.12 1.14
N LEU A 148 6.23 -16.12 1.83
CA LEU A 148 4.98 -15.49 1.42
C LEU A 148 5.10 -14.73 0.09
N GLN A 149 6.21 -14.01 -0.11
CA GLN A 149 6.51 -13.33 -1.37
C GLN A 149 6.62 -14.32 -2.54
N MET A 150 7.30 -15.44 -2.34
CA MET A 150 7.43 -16.49 -3.35
C MET A 150 6.07 -17.13 -3.67
N THR A 151 5.24 -17.38 -2.65
CA THR A 151 3.89 -17.89 -2.82
C THR A 151 3.04 -16.92 -3.64
N ALA A 152 3.07 -15.62 -3.32
CA ALA A 152 2.37 -14.59 -4.11
C ALA A 152 2.82 -14.58 -5.57
N TYR A 153 4.14 -14.63 -5.78
CA TYR A 153 4.75 -14.62 -7.11
C TYR A 153 4.34 -15.82 -7.96
N GLN A 154 4.37 -17.02 -7.37
CA GLN A 154 3.99 -18.27 -8.03
C GLN A 154 2.47 -18.35 -8.26
N ALA A 155 1.66 -17.95 -7.28
CA ALA A 155 0.21 -17.97 -7.37
C ALA A 155 -0.32 -17.01 -8.45
N LEU A 156 0.34 -15.83 -8.62
CA LEU A 156 0.01 -14.91 -9.71
C LEU A 156 0.39 -15.51 -11.08
N GLY A 157 1.46 -16.33 -11.15
CA GLY A 157 1.93 -16.96 -12.40
C GLY A 157 2.35 -15.92 -13.43
N ASP A 158 1.96 -16.12 -14.70
CA ASP A 158 2.28 -15.19 -15.80
C ASP A 158 1.21 -14.09 -15.99
N ARG A 159 0.24 -14.01 -15.08
CA ARG A 159 -0.84 -13.03 -15.17
C ARG A 159 -0.34 -11.64 -14.79
N LYS A 160 -0.80 -10.60 -15.49
CA LYS A 160 -0.59 -9.20 -15.12
C LYS A 160 -1.42 -8.86 -13.90
N GLY A 161 -0.83 -8.18 -12.93
CA GLY A 161 -1.55 -7.79 -11.71
C GLY A 161 -0.64 -7.58 -10.52
N ALA A 162 -1.22 -7.57 -9.33
CA ALA A 162 -0.49 -7.37 -8.09
C ALA A 162 -1.07 -8.17 -6.92
N VAL A 163 -0.21 -8.50 -5.97
CA VAL A 163 -0.58 -9.09 -4.68
C VAL A 163 0.09 -8.28 -3.58
N VAL A 164 -0.69 -7.86 -2.58
CA VAL A 164 -0.22 -7.15 -1.39
C VAL A 164 -0.64 -7.94 -0.15
N ALA A 165 0.29 -8.15 0.77
CA ALA A 165 0.00 -8.72 2.09
C ALA A 165 0.48 -7.78 3.20
N LEU A 166 -0.41 -7.49 4.17
CA LEU A 166 -0.16 -6.63 5.32
C LEU A 166 -0.47 -7.35 6.64
N GLU A 167 0.28 -7.03 7.69
CA GLU A 167 -0.07 -7.36 9.08
C GLU A 167 -0.91 -6.21 9.65
N PRO A 168 -2.22 -6.43 9.92
CA PRO A 168 -3.14 -5.32 10.21
C PRO A 168 -2.84 -4.59 11.52
N GLY A 169 -2.38 -5.30 12.54
CA GLY A 169 -2.10 -4.74 13.87
C GLY A 169 -0.81 -3.90 13.93
N THR A 170 0.09 -4.02 12.94
CA THR A 170 1.38 -3.33 12.95
C THR A 170 1.61 -2.44 11.71
N GLY A 171 0.96 -2.76 10.59
CA GLY A 171 1.20 -2.14 9.30
C GLY A 171 2.43 -2.70 8.56
N LYS A 172 3.02 -3.81 8.99
CA LYS A 172 4.11 -4.47 8.27
C LYS A 172 3.65 -4.91 6.89
N ILE A 173 4.42 -4.54 5.86
CA ILE A 173 4.25 -5.08 4.51
C ILE A 173 4.96 -6.44 4.48
N LEU A 174 4.18 -7.53 4.42
CA LEU A 174 4.69 -8.89 4.45
C LEU A 174 5.08 -9.40 3.06
N ALA A 175 4.33 -9.01 2.04
CA ALA A 175 4.63 -9.30 0.64
C ALA A 175 4.06 -8.22 -0.28
N MET A 176 4.76 -7.97 -1.38
CA MET A 176 4.35 -7.04 -2.43
C MET A 176 4.88 -7.53 -3.79
N VAL A 177 3.99 -8.09 -4.60
CA VAL A 177 4.30 -8.58 -5.94
C VAL A 177 3.59 -7.73 -6.98
N SER A 178 4.28 -7.42 -8.06
CA SER A 178 3.73 -6.76 -9.24
C SER A 178 4.23 -7.49 -10.49
N LYS A 179 3.34 -7.73 -11.45
CA LYS A 179 3.67 -8.35 -12.75
C LYS A 179 2.97 -7.62 -13.91
N PRO A 180 3.63 -7.57 -15.11
CA PRO A 180 4.93 -8.13 -15.44
C PRO A 180 6.06 -7.47 -14.67
N ASP A 181 7.17 -8.16 -14.57
CA ASP A 181 8.33 -7.80 -13.77
C ASP A 181 9.62 -7.76 -14.61
N TYR A 182 10.75 -7.58 -13.95
CA TYR A 182 12.09 -7.56 -14.57
C TYR A 182 13.13 -8.13 -13.60
N ASP A 183 14.23 -8.64 -14.12
CA ASP A 183 15.37 -9.04 -13.28
C ASP A 183 16.23 -7.81 -12.93
N PRO A 184 16.34 -7.43 -11.63
CA PRO A 184 17.09 -6.25 -11.19
C PRO A 184 18.61 -6.42 -11.21
N ASN A 185 19.13 -7.61 -11.49
CA ASN A 185 20.56 -7.85 -11.60
C ASN A 185 21.17 -7.00 -12.73
N PRO A 186 22.29 -6.27 -12.50
CA PRO A 186 22.81 -5.29 -13.43
C PRO A 186 23.02 -5.84 -14.85
N ALA A 187 23.57 -7.05 -14.97
CA ALA A 187 23.82 -7.66 -16.28
C ALA A 187 22.52 -7.95 -17.04
N SER A 188 21.48 -8.44 -16.35
CA SER A 188 20.16 -8.69 -16.96
C SER A 188 19.46 -7.37 -17.31
N LEU A 189 19.50 -6.41 -16.39
CA LEU A 189 18.83 -5.12 -16.54
C LEU A 189 19.43 -4.31 -17.72
N ASP A 190 20.76 -4.32 -17.86
CA ASP A 190 21.45 -3.61 -18.97
C ASP A 190 21.06 -4.16 -20.35
N LEU A 191 20.79 -5.46 -20.45
CA LEU A 191 20.39 -6.09 -21.72
C LEU A 191 18.98 -5.69 -22.17
N VAL A 192 18.07 -5.41 -21.24
CA VAL A 192 16.66 -5.17 -21.54
C VAL A 192 16.24 -3.73 -21.30
N TRP A 193 17.13 -2.86 -20.80
CA TRP A 193 16.79 -1.51 -20.34
C TRP A 193 16.07 -0.66 -21.39
N ASP A 194 16.61 -0.64 -22.61
CA ASP A 194 16.02 0.16 -23.69
C ASP A 194 14.60 -0.30 -24.04
N ALA A 195 14.31 -1.60 -23.93
CA ALA A 195 12.96 -2.13 -24.11
C ALA A 195 12.04 -1.82 -22.91
N LEU A 196 12.59 -1.79 -21.69
CA LEU A 196 11.81 -1.47 -20.47
C LEU A 196 11.37 0.00 -20.42
N VAL A 197 12.15 0.92 -21.01
CA VAL A 197 11.84 2.36 -21.02
C VAL A 197 11.16 2.82 -22.31
N ASP A 198 10.96 1.95 -23.29
CA ASP A 198 10.24 2.23 -24.53
C ASP A 198 8.73 2.33 -24.25
N GLU A 199 8.20 3.54 -24.16
CA GLU A 199 6.80 3.81 -23.82
C GLU A 199 5.79 3.20 -24.81
N GLU A 200 6.20 2.97 -26.07
CA GLU A 200 5.31 2.43 -27.10
C GLU A 200 5.21 0.91 -27.07
N ASN A 201 6.28 0.21 -26.65
CA ASN A 201 6.41 -1.24 -26.78
C ASN A 201 6.58 -1.99 -25.45
N ASN A 202 6.72 -1.30 -24.30
CA ASN A 202 6.82 -1.98 -23.03
C ASN A 202 5.44 -2.42 -22.51
N GLU A 203 5.45 -3.45 -21.67
CA GLU A 203 4.23 -3.97 -21.02
C GLU A 203 4.01 -3.39 -19.61
N GLY A 204 4.75 -2.33 -19.25
CA GLY A 204 4.72 -1.71 -17.93
C GLY A 204 5.45 -2.56 -16.88
N GLN A 205 6.57 -3.20 -17.23
CA GLN A 205 7.37 -4.02 -16.32
C GLN A 205 7.99 -3.20 -15.18
N LEU A 206 8.30 -1.91 -15.40
CA LEU A 206 8.83 -1.02 -14.38
C LEU A 206 7.74 -0.47 -13.43
N LEU A 207 6.47 -0.59 -13.81
CA LEU A 207 5.35 -0.10 -13.00
C LEU A 207 5.12 -1.02 -11.79
N ASN A 208 5.27 -0.49 -10.59
CA ASN A 208 4.81 -1.19 -9.38
C ASN A 208 3.28 -1.12 -9.29
N ARG A 209 2.59 -2.10 -9.86
CA ARG A 209 1.13 -2.17 -9.90
C ARG A 209 0.49 -2.18 -8.52
N ALA A 210 1.18 -2.70 -7.53
CA ALA A 210 0.69 -2.72 -6.15
C ALA A 210 0.53 -1.30 -5.57
N MET A 211 1.46 -0.40 -5.93
CA MET A 211 1.54 0.96 -5.40
C MET A 211 1.03 2.02 -6.37
N GLN A 212 1.22 1.81 -7.67
CA GLN A 212 1.05 2.85 -8.71
C GLN A 212 -0.02 2.48 -9.74
N GLY A 213 -0.42 1.21 -9.82
CA GLY A 213 -1.51 0.79 -10.70
C GLY A 213 -2.85 1.38 -10.22
N LEU A 214 -3.52 2.12 -11.07
CA LEU A 214 -4.84 2.70 -10.82
C LEU A 214 -5.89 1.91 -11.60
N TYR A 215 -6.83 1.33 -10.88
CA TYR A 215 -7.84 0.45 -11.44
C TYR A 215 -9.24 0.79 -10.93
N PRO A 216 -10.30 0.59 -11.72
CA PRO A 216 -11.65 0.61 -11.20
C PRO A 216 -11.78 -0.47 -10.11
N PRO A 217 -12.29 -0.12 -8.91
CA PRO A 217 -12.39 -1.08 -7.81
C PRO A 217 -13.45 -2.16 -8.07
N GLY A 218 -14.45 -1.88 -8.87
CA GLY A 218 -15.60 -2.77 -9.03
C GLY A 218 -16.24 -3.09 -7.69
N SER A 219 -16.74 -4.28 -7.52
CA SER A 219 -17.52 -4.67 -6.33
C SER A 219 -16.78 -4.63 -4.99
N ILE A 220 -15.46 -4.44 -4.94
CA ILE A 220 -14.77 -4.21 -3.66
C ILE A 220 -15.12 -2.82 -3.08
N PHE A 221 -15.53 -1.86 -3.92
CA PHE A 221 -16.01 -0.55 -3.48
C PHE A 221 -17.32 -0.61 -2.71
N LYS A 222 -18.10 -1.69 -2.83
CA LYS A 222 -19.30 -1.90 -2.02
C LYS A 222 -19.04 -1.93 -0.51
N ILE A 223 -17.80 -2.11 -0.09
CA ILE A 223 -17.36 -1.90 1.30
C ILE A 223 -17.62 -0.45 1.71
N VAL A 224 -17.29 0.51 0.85
CA VAL A 224 -17.48 1.95 1.10
C VAL A 224 -18.97 2.29 1.08
N THR A 225 -19.69 1.84 0.05
CA THR A 225 -21.15 2.08 -0.06
C THR A 225 -21.93 1.46 1.11
N ALA A 226 -21.55 0.26 1.57
CA ALA A 226 -22.17 -0.37 2.73
C ALA A 226 -21.86 0.40 4.03
N LEU A 227 -20.64 0.91 4.19
CA LEU A 227 -20.27 1.71 5.36
C LEU A 227 -21.11 2.98 5.46
N GLU A 228 -21.31 3.69 4.33
CA GLU A 228 -22.15 4.89 4.33
C GLU A 228 -23.61 4.55 4.66
N ALA A 229 -24.15 3.50 4.06
CA ALA A 229 -25.51 3.05 4.39
C ALA A 229 -25.68 2.72 5.88
N MET A 230 -24.68 2.13 6.52
CA MET A 230 -24.70 1.87 7.96
C MET A 230 -24.60 3.15 8.80
N ARG A 231 -23.90 4.18 8.31
CA ARG A 231 -23.80 5.50 8.97
C ARG A 231 -25.07 6.29 8.91
N GLU A 232 -25.67 6.36 7.73
CA GLU A 232 -26.93 7.10 7.55
C GLU A 232 -28.13 6.41 8.21
N HIS A 233 -28.11 5.07 8.26
CA HIS A 233 -29.22 4.26 8.74
C HIS A 233 -28.81 3.25 9.82
N PRO A 234 -28.21 3.69 10.95
CA PRO A 234 -27.55 2.79 11.91
C PRO A 234 -28.51 1.76 12.54
N ASP A 235 -29.78 2.10 12.68
CA ASP A 235 -30.79 1.24 13.29
C ASP A 235 -31.55 0.38 12.25
N THR A 236 -31.61 0.83 10.99
CA THR A 236 -32.50 0.25 9.96
C THR A 236 -31.80 -0.30 8.72
N TYR A 237 -30.47 -0.16 8.58
CA TYR A 237 -29.77 -0.65 7.39
C TYR A 237 -29.98 -2.15 7.11
N ARG A 238 -30.26 -2.96 8.15
CA ARG A 238 -30.60 -4.38 8.02
C ARG A 238 -32.03 -4.64 7.53
N GLU A 239 -32.89 -3.63 7.59
CA GLU A 239 -34.27 -3.69 7.05
C GLU A 239 -34.31 -3.41 5.56
N TYR A 240 -33.18 -2.95 4.97
CA TYR A 240 -33.05 -2.77 3.54
C TYR A 240 -33.47 -4.04 2.79
N SER A 241 -34.27 -3.87 1.73
CA SER A 241 -34.80 -4.97 0.97
C SER A 241 -34.84 -4.63 -0.52
N PHE A 242 -34.33 -5.53 -1.35
CA PHE A 242 -34.28 -5.38 -2.79
C PHE A 242 -34.59 -6.71 -3.47
N ASP A 243 -35.55 -6.71 -4.41
CA ASP A 243 -35.84 -7.91 -5.22
C ASP A 243 -35.06 -7.88 -6.52
N CYS A 244 -34.03 -8.74 -6.62
CA CYS A 244 -33.08 -8.78 -7.73
C CYS A 244 -33.53 -9.77 -8.81
N SER A 245 -33.97 -9.25 -9.94
CA SER A 245 -34.30 -10.03 -11.15
C SER A 245 -33.07 -10.28 -12.08
N GLY A 246 -31.85 -9.90 -11.67
CA GLY A 246 -30.64 -10.01 -12.48
C GLY A 246 -30.27 -8.73 -13.24
N VAL A 247 -31.26 -7.89 -13.52
CA VAL A 247 -31.08 -6.57 -14.14
C VAL A 247 -31.94 -5.56 -13.39
N TYR A 248 -31.34 -4.47 -12.95
CA TYR A 248 -32.04 -3.34 -12.36
C TYR A 248 -32.25 -2.27 -13.43
N TYR A 249 -33.50 -1.92 -13.66
CA TYR A 249 -33.89 -0.89 -14.62
C TYR A 249 -34.35 0.36 -13.87
N LEU A 250 -33.85 1.51 -14.26
CA LEU A 250 -34.27 2.82 -13.77
C LEU A 250 -34.33 3.76 -14.95
N GLU A 251 -35.54 4.20 -15.36
CA GLU A 251 -35.76 5.03 -16.55
C GLU A 251 -35.05 4.42 -17.80
N ASP A 252 -34.12 5.15 -18.39
CA ASP A 252 -33.34 4.71 -19.55
C ASP A 252 -32.06 3.94 -19.17
N TYR A 253 -31.78 3.75 -17.89
CA TYR A 253 -30.58 3.09 -17.40
C TYR A 253 -30.81 1.64 -17.01
N SER A 254 -29.78 0.83 -17.14
CA SER A 254 -29.82 -0.56 -16.64
C SER A 254 -28.49 -0.96 -16.03
N ILE A 255 -28.56 -1.58 -14.84
CA ILE A 255 -27.43 -2.17 -14.13
C ILE A 255 -27.63 -3.68 -14.07
N ARG A 256 -26.65 -4.43 -14.57
CA ARG A 256 -26.70 -5.90 -14.62
C ARG A 256 -25.87 -6.51 -13.51
N CYS A 257 -26.38 -7.55 -12.87
CA CYS A 257 -25.58 -8.43 -12.05
C CYS A 257 -24.68 -9.29 -12.94
N TYR A 258 -23.63 -9.86 -12.38
CA TYR A 258 -22.67 -10.70 -13.09
C TYR A 258 -23.42 -11.85 -13.80
N HIS A 259 -23.23 -12.00 -15.11
CA HIS A 259 -23.98 -12.90 -16.00
C HIS A 259 -25.50 -12.72 -15.92
N SER A 260 -26.00 -11.57 -15.51
CA SER A 260 -27.45 -11.31 -15.30
C SER A 260 -28.13 -12.31 -14.37
N ASN A 261 -27.39 -12.84 -13.37
CA ASN A 261 -27.93 -13.76 -12.38
C ASN A 261 -28.94 -13.06 -11.48
N ALA A 262 -30.16 -13.60 -11.40
CA ALA A 262 -31.18 -13.15 -10.45
C ALA A 262 -30.88 -13.69 -9.06
N HIS A 263 -30.83 -12.81 -8.05
CA HIS A 263 -30.57 -13.18 -6.66
C HIS A 263 -31.85 -13.31 -5.82
N GLY A 264 -33.00 -12.88 -6.37
CA GLY A 264 -34.27 -12.81 -5.63
C GLY A 264 -34.23 -11.76 -4.53
N LEU A 265 -35.02 -11.96 -3.48
CA LEU A 265 -35.13 -11.02 -2.36
C LEU A 265 -33.82 -10.96 -1.58
N GLN A 266 -33.23 -9.78 -1.50
CA GLN A 266 -31.94 -9.50 -0.84
C GLN A 266 -32.16 -8.49 0.29
N ASN A 267 -31.66 -8.77 1.51
CA ASN A 267 -31.33 -7.73 2.49
C ASN A 267 -29.88 -7.27 2.24
N LEU A 268 -29.38 -6.32 3.01
CA LEU A 268 -28.01 -5.80 2.81
C LEU A 268 -26.96 -6.90 2.94
N ASP A 269 -27.09 -7.79 3.94
CA ASP A 269 -26.13 -8.88 4.18
C ASP A 269 -26.03 -9.82 2.96
N LEU A 270 -27.18 -10.25 2.41
CA LEU A 270 -27.21 -11.10 1.22
C LEU A 270 -26.78 -10.36 -0.05
N ALA A 271 -27.17 -9.09 -0.20
CA ALA A 271 -26.75 -8.25 -1.33
C ALA A 271 -25.24 -8.06 -1.34
N PHE A 272 -24.61 -7.89 -0.18
CA PHE A 272 -23.16 -7.80 -0.04
C PHE A 272 -22.47 -9.14 -0.32
N ALA A 273 -22.99 -10.22 0.26
CA ALA A 273 -22.47 -11.59 0.06
C ALA A 273 -22.51 -12.03 -1.40
N ASN A 274 -23.66 -11.82 -2.07
CA ASN A 274 -23.89 -12.15 -3.48
C ASN A 274 -23.29 -11.10 -4.43
N SER A 275 -22.75 -10.00 -3.88
CA SER A 275 -22.25 -8.87 -4.68
C SER A 275 -23.30 -8.32 -5.66
N CYS A 276 -24.57 -8.20 -5.24
CA CYS A 276 -25.68 -7.78 -6.07
C CYS A 276 -25.51 -6.33 -6.57
N ASN A 277 -25.32 -6.15 -7.88
CA ASN A 277 -25.15 -4.82 -8.47
C ASN A 277 -26.44 -4.00 -8.39
N GLY A 278 -27.60 -4.62 -8.67
CA GLY A 278 -28.88 -3.92 -8.63
C GLY A 278 -29.20 -3.36 -7.23
N ALA A 279 -28.95 -4.17 -6.19
CA ALA A 279 -29.17 -3.72 -4.79
C ALA A 279 -28.25 -2.54 -4.43
N PHE A 280 -26.97 -2.60 -4.75
CA PHE A 280 -26.03 -1.53 -4.41
C PHE A 280 -26.20 -0.26 -5.26
N ALA A 281 -26.62 -0.41 -6.51
CA ALA A 281 -26.98 0.72 -7.36
C ALA A 281 -28.26 1.42 -6.85
N SER A 282 -29.28 0.65 -6.42
CA SER A 282 -30.47 1.20 -5.78
C SER A 282 -30.16 1.88 -4.45
N LEU A 283 -29.36 1.22 -3.62
CA LEU A 283 -28.92 1.78 -2.33
C LEU A 283 -28.20 3.12 -2.50
N GLY A 284 -27.29 3.22 -3.50
CA GLY A 284 -26.55 4.46 -3.76
C GLY A 284 -27.43 5.66 -4.14
N LEU A 285 -28.62 5.43 -4.67
CA LEU A 285 -29.59 6.51 -4.93
C LEU A 285 -30.29 7.04 -3.69
N GLU A 286 -30.24 6.29 -2.59
CA GLU A 286 -30.86 6.64 -1.31
C GLU A 286 -29.88 7.36 -0.38
N LEU A 287 -28.56 7.27 -0.65
CA LEU A 287 -27.49 7.87 0.17
C LEU A 287 -27.28 9.36 -0.10
N ASP A 288 -26.87 10.10 0.93
CA ASP A 288 -26.40 11.47 0.79
C ASP A 288 -25.05 11.50 0.07
N LEU A 289 -25.03 12.10 -1.11
CA LEU A 289 -23.82 12.15 -1.95
C LEU A 289 -22.70 13.00 -1.34
N ALA A 290 -23.05 14.02 -0.54
CA ALA A 290 -22.04 14.82 0.15
C ALA A 290 -21.40 14.02 1.30
N ALA A 291 -22.19 13.28 2.07
CA ALA A 291 -21.69 12.37 3.11
C ALA A 291 -20.82 11.25 2.51
N MET A 292 -21.23 10.71 1.36
CA MET A 292 -20.45 9.71 0.64
C MET A 292 -19.09 10.25 0.14
N HIS A 293 -19.05 11.53 -0.29
CA HIS A 293 -17.79 12.19 -0.67
C HIS A 293 -16.89 12.39 0.57
N ASP A 294 -17.44 12.89 1.66
CA ASP A 294 -16.72 13.09 2.92
C ASP A 294 -16.19 11.76 3.47
N LEU A 295 -16.98 10.68 3.38
CA LEU A 295 -16.53 9.33 3.71
C LEU A 295 -15.36 8.90 2.84
N ALA A 296 -15.43 9.09 1.52
CA ALA A 296 -14.35 8.71 0.61
C ALA A 296 -13.03 9.43 0.97
N GLU A 297 -13.07 10.73 1.30
CA GLU A 297 -11.91 11.47 1.78
C GLU A 297 -11.41 10.97 3.14
N GLN A 298 -12.31 10.65 4.08
CA GLN A 298 -11.96 10.03 5.35
C GLN A 298 -11.25 8.69 5.16
N LEU A 299 -11.64 7.92 4.15
CA LEU A 299 -11.05 6.66 3.75
C LEU A 299 -9.80 6.85 2.87
N LEU A 300 -9.28 8.08 2.74
CA LEU A 300 -8.06 8.47 2.03
C LEU A 300 -8.16 8.46 0.49
N PHE A 301 -9.34 8.42 -0.11
CA PHE A 301 -9.46 8.80 -1.51
C PHE A 301 -9.15 10.28 -1.67
N ASN A 302 -8.59 10.68 -2.80
CA ASN A 302 -8.15 12.05 -3.09
C ASN A 302 -7.09 12.61 -2.12
N CYS A 303 -6.68 11.85 -1.12
CA CYS A 303 -5.75 12.26 -0.06
C CYS A 303 -4.36 11.63 -0.23
N GLU A 304 -3.37 12.18 0.49
CA GLU A 304 -2.05 11.55 0.60
C GLU A 304 -2.12 10.31 1.50
N LEU A 305 -1.54 9.21 1.04
CA LEU A 305 -1.43 8.00 1.83
C LEU A 305 -0.19 8.04 2.74
N PRO A 306 -0.24 7.47 3.95
CA PRO A 306 0.90 7.45 4.87
C PRO A 306 1.96 6.41 4.44
N LEU A 307 2.44 6.51 3.20
CA LEU A 307 3.39 5.58 2.59
C LEU A 307 4.75 6.23 2.38
N SER A 308 5.82 5.43 2.42
CA SER A 308 7.19 5.90 2.18
C SER A 308 7.73 5.51 0.80
N LEU A 309 7.15 4.51 0.15
CA LEU A 309 7.46 4.15 -1.23
C LEU A 309 6.61 4.99 -2.19
N PRO A 310 7.09 5.24 -3.42
CA PRO A 310 6.31 5.95 -4.44
C PRO A 310 4.98 5.25 -4.74
N TYR A 311 3.89 6.00 -4.79
CA TYR A 311 2.54 5.49 -5.04
C TYR A 311 1.73 6.45 -5.91
N ALA A 312 0.66 5.96 -6.52
CA ALA A 312 -0.36 6.77 -7.16
C ALA A 312 -1.52 7.03 -6.17
N LYS A 313 -2.09 8.23 -6.25
CA LYS A 313 -3.24 8.63 -5.42
C LYS A 313 -4.52 8.04 -5.98
N SER A 314 -5.28 7.33 -5.16
CA SER A 314 -6.62 6.85 -5.52
C SER A 314 -7.59 8.02 -5.65
N ALA A 315 -8.50 7.93 -6.60
CA ALA A 315 -9.44 8.99 -6.94
C ALA A 315 -10.90 8.55 -6.73
N TYR A 316 -11.66 9.41 -6.08
CA TYR A 316 -13.11 9.38 -6.00
C TYR A 316 -13.64 10.70 -6.56
N SER A 317 -14.50 10.63 -7.55
CA SER A 317 -14.88 11.81 -8.35
C SER A 317 -16.36 12.19 -8.24
N MET A 318 -17.20 11.37 -7.59
CA MET A 318 -18.62 11.67 -7.48
C MET A 318 -18.86 12.85 -6.54
N GLU A 319 -19.52 13.87 -7.06
CA GLU A 319 -19.86 15.11 -6.36
C GLU A 319 -21.31 15.07 -5.89
N ALA A 320 -21.70 15.96 -4.95
CA ALA A 320 -23.07 16.07 -4.43
C ALA A 320 -24.15 16.34 -5.53
N GLY A 321 -23.74 16.84 -6.69
CA GLY A 321 -24.61 17.09 -7.85
C GLY A 321 -24.53 16.04 -8.95
N ALA A 322 -23.98 14.86 -8.67
CA ALA A 322 -23.83 13.79 -9.64
C ALA A 322 -25.15 13.34 -10.27
N GLY A 323 -25.10 13.01 -11.57
CA GLY A 323 -26.27 12.49 -12.28
C GLY A 323 -26.58 11.05 -11.93
N THR A 324 -27.82 10.61 -12.16
CA THR A 324 -28.30 9.26 -11.84
C THR A 324 -27.38 8.16 -12.33
N TRP A 325 -26.89 8.25 -13.56
CA TRP A 325 -25.96 7.25 -14.11
C TRP A 325 -24.65 7.15 -13.35
N GLU A 326 -24.07 8.27 -13.00
CA GLU A 326 -22.83 8.33 -12.23
C GLU A 326 -23.00 7.71 -10.82
N ILE A 327 -24.13 7.99 -10.15
CA ILE A 327 -24.49 7.41 -8.86
C ILE A 327 -24.57 5.88 -8.98
N LEU A 328 -25.34 5.37 -9.97
CA LEU A 328 -25.50 3.95 -10.20
C LEU A 328 -24.17 3.23 -10.43
N GLN A 329 -23.27 3.83 -11.23
CA GLN A 329 -21.96 3.26 -11.54
C GLN A 329 -21.02 3.31 -10.33
N THR A 330 -20.89 4.48 -9.70
CA THR A 330 -19.94 4.68 -8.59
C THR A 330 -20.31 3.82 -7.38
N SER A 331 -21.59 3.66 -7.07
CA SER A 331 -22.05 2.85 -5.93
C SER A 331 -21.67 1.37 -6.04
N ILE A 332 -21.38 0.88 -7.23
CA ILE A 332 -20.88 -0.47 -7.48
C ILE A 332 -19.38 -0.52 -7.83
N GLY A 333 -18.69 0.63 -7.70
CA GLY A 333 -17.24 0.77 -7.94
C GLY A 333 -16.83 0.81 -9.40
N GLN A 334 -17.74 1.26 -10.26
CA GLN A 334 -17.51 1.52 -11.68
C GLN A 334 -17.40 3.03 -11.95
N GLY A 335 -17.35 3.44 -13.19
CA GLY A 335 -17.21 4.84 -13.57
C GLY A 335 -15.78 5.34 -13.46
N THR A 336 -15.60 6.54 -12.90
CA THR A 336 -14.31 7.23 -12.85
C THR A 336 -13.52 7.01 -11.55
N THR A 337 -14.08 6.30 -10.57
CA THR A 337 -13.38 5.94 -9.33
C THR A 337 -12.22 4.98 -9.63
N GLN A 338 -11.03 5.32 -9.12
CA GLN A 338 -9.83 4.51 -9.31
C GLN A 338 -9.11 4.30 -7.98
N VAL A 339 -8.54 3.11 -7.80
CA VAL A 339 -7.85 2.73 -6.56
C VAL A 339 -6.60 1.93 -6.84
N THR A 340 -5.58 2.09 -5.97
CA THR A 340 -4.42 1.21 -5.99
C THR A 340 -4.67 -0.04 -5.13
N PRO A 341 -4.06 -1.19 -5.45
CA PRO A 341 -4.14 -2.38 -4.61
C PRO A 341 -3.68 -2.14 -3.17
N MET A 342 -2.62 -1.35 -2.98
CA MET A 342 -2.15 -0.98 -1.64
C MET A 342 -3.19 -0.19 -0.85
N HIS A 343 -3.90 0.74 -1.47
CA HIS A 343 -4.95 1.50 -0.78
C HIS A 343 -6.09 0.58 -0.31
N MET A 344 -6.53 -0.35 -1.15
CA MET A 344 -7.56 -1.33 -0.75
C MET A 344 -7.05 -2.27 0.34
N ALA A 345 -5.77 -2.65 0.32
CA ALA A 345 -5.15 -3.41 1.41
C ALA A 345 -5.14 -2.63 2.72
N MET A 346 -4.82 -1.33 2.68
CA MET A 346 -4.84 -0.43 3.84
C MET A 346 -6.25 -0.27 4.42
N LEU A 347 -7.26 -0.07 3.57
CA LEU A 347 -8.66 0.01 4.00
C LEU A 347 -9.10 -1.30 4.67
N THR A 348 -8.80 -2.43 4.05
CA THR A 348 -9.10 -3.76 4.59
C THR A 348 -8.34 -4.02 5.90
N ALA A 349 -7.08 -3.55 6.02
CA ALA A 349 -6.30 -3.63 7.25
C ALA A 349 -6.91 -2.81 8.39
N ALA A 350 -7.46 -1.63 8.09
CA ALA A 350 -8.19 -0.84 9.09
C ALA A 350 -9.46 -1.56 9.56
N ILE A 351 -10.22 -2.21 8.64
CA ILE A 351 -11.37 -3.05 9.01
C ILE A 351 -10.90 -4.19 9.92
N ALA A 352 -9.85 -4.90 9.56
CA ALA A 352 -9.30 -6.01 10.35
C ALA A 352 -8.75 -5.58 11.71
N ASN A 353 -8.38 -4.30 11.88
CA ASN A 353 -7.76 -3.73 13.07
C ASN A 353 -8.71 -2.78 13.84
N GLY A 354 -9.99 -3.09 13.91
CA GLY A 354 -10.97 -2.35 14.70
C GLY A 354 -11.19 -0.90 14.27
N GLY A 355 -10.99 -0.58 13.00
CA GLY A 355 -11.14 0.74 12.38
C GLY A 355 -9.87 1.58 12.35
N THR A 356 -8.79 1.13 12.97
CA THR A 356 -7.51 1.86 13.05
C THR A 356 -6.57 1.45 11.93
N LEU A 357 -6.19 2.41 11.08
CA LEU A 357 -5.13 2.24 10.09
C LEU A 357 -3.76 2.40 10.75
N MET A 358 -2.92 1.36 10.66
CA MET A 358 -1.50 1.46 10.96
C MET A 358 -0.74 1.99 9.74
N LYS A 359 0.28 2.81 9.97
CA LYS A 359 1.15 3.29 8.88
C LYS A 359 1.91 2.11 8.26
N PRO A 360 1.72 1.80 6.96
CA PRO A 360 2.44 0.72 6.34
C PRO A 360 3.94 1.01 6.25
N TYR A 361 4.76 0.00 6.56
CA TYR A 361 6.21 0.10 6.47
C TYR A 361 6.85 -1.23 6.06
N VAL A 362 8.06 -1.13 5.49
CA VAL A 362 8.78 -2.28 4.90
C VAL A 362 10.18 -2.48 5.48
N ILE A 363 10.77 -1.45 6.12
CA ILE A 363 12.05 -1.57 6.83
C ILE A 363 11.74 -1.74 8.32
N GLU A 364 12.13 -2.88 8.91
CA GLU A 364 11.94 -3.16 10.33
C GLU A 364 13.10 -2.64 11.16
N GLN A 365 14.33 -2.88 10.71
CA GLN A 365 15.52 -2.40 11.42
C GLN A 365 16.71 -2.21 10.49
N VAL A 366 17.67 -1.44 10.98
CA VAL A 366 19.00 -1.27 10.41
C VAL A 366 19.99 -1.95 11.33
N GLN A 367 20.91 -2.75 10.79
CA GLN A 367 21.97 -3.44 11.50
C GLN A 367 23.33 -3.04 10.94
N ASN A 368 24.34 -2.91 11.80
CA ASN A 368 25.72 -2.76 11.36
C ASN A 368 26.27 -4.09 10.78
N ALA A 369 27.51 -4.07 10.28
CA ALA A 369 28.15 -5.25 9.72
C ALA A 369 28.33 -6.41 10.72
N ALA A 370 28.35 -6.13 12.02
CA ALA A 370 28.41 -7.14 13.08
C ALA A 370 27.04 -7.74 13.43
N GLY A 371 25.95 -7.24 12.82
CA GLY A 371 24.58 -7.65 13.11
C GLY A 371 23.95 -6.95 14.31
N GLU A 372 24.61 -5.92 14.86
CA GLU A 372 24.07 -5.14 15.97
C GLU A 372 23.04 -4.14 15.45
N GLU A 373 21.96 -3.96 16.21
CA GLU A 373 20.89 -3.02 15.89
C GLU A 373 21.36 -1.58 15.98
N VAL A 374 21.32 -0.86 14.87
CA VAL A 374 21.59 0.58 14.78
C VAL A 374 20.32 1.39 14.97
N LYS A 375 19.22 0.93 14.36
CA LYS A 375 17.90 1.58 14.41
C LYS A 375 16.80 0.56 14.24
N ARG A 376 15.68 0.75 14.96
CA ARG A 376 14.45 -0.02 14.82
C ARG A 376 13.28 0.90 14.46
N PHE A 377 12.46 0.47 13.52
CA PHE A 377 11.21 1.13 13.17
C PHE A 377 10.06 0.43 13.89
N LEU A 378 9.30 1.20 14.64
CA LEU A 378 8.18 0.68 15.42
C LEU A 378 6.86 0.92 14.69
N PRO A 379 5.84 0.07 14.91
CA PRO A 379 4.50 0.31 14.43
C PRO A 379 3.94 1.66 14.89
N VAL A 380 3.33 2.40 13.97
CA VAL A 380 2.73 3.71 14.23
C VAL A 380 1.31 3.71 13.72
N SER A 381 0.35 4.11 14.56
CA SER A 381 -1.02 4.38 14.11
C SER A 381 -1.03 5.62 13.22
N ALA A 382 -1.60 5.52 12.02
CA ALA A 382 -1.76 6.65 11.12
C ALA A 382 -3.02 7.47 11.49
N GLN A 383 -4.18 6.82 11.46
CA GLN A 383 -5.47 7.43 11.83
C GLN A 383 -6.56 6.37 12.01
N ASN A 384 -7.71 6.80 12.57
CA ASN A 384 -8.92 5.98 12.60
C ASN A 384 -9.76 6.27 11.36
N LEU A 385 -9.99 5.27 10.53
CA LEU A 385 -10.82 5.38 9.32
C LEU A 385 -12.31 5.19 9.64
N MET A 386 -12.60 4.40 10.66
CA MET A 386 -13.96 4.09 11.11
C MET A 386 -13.98 3.72 12.58
N THR A 387 -15.16 3.64 13.17
CA THR A 387 -15.32 3.16 14.55
C THR A 387 -15.14 1.65 14.66
N ALA A 388 -14.85 1.15 15.87
CA ALA A 388 -14.76 -0.28 16.11
C ALA A 388 -16.08 -1.03 15.89
N GLN A 389 -17.22 -0.34 16.01
CA GLN A 389 -18.53 -0.90 15.70
C GLN A 389 -18.71 -1.08 14.19
N GLU A 390 -18.43 -0.04 13.40
CA GLU A 390 -18.48 -0.08 11.93
C GLU A 390 -17.54 -1.16 11.37
N SER A 391 -16.32 -1.23 11.90
CA SER A 391 -15.33 -2.26 11.55
C SER A 391 -15.90 -3.68 11.76
N ARG A 392 -16.49 -3.96 12.93
CA ARG A 392 -17.12 -5.26 13.20
C ARG A 392 -18.27 -5.56 12.25
N GLN A 393 -19.15 -4.59 12.01
CA GLN A 393 -20.30 -4.75 11.11
C GLN A 393 -19.86 -5.03 9.68
N LEU A 394 -18.84 -4.32 9.17
CA LEU A 394 -18.23 -4.63 7.87
C LEU A 394 -17.58 -6.01 7.87
N GLY A 395 -16.89 -6.38 8.94
CA GLY A 395 -16.29 -7.71 9.10
C GLY A 395 -17.35 -8.82 9.02
N GLU A 396 -18.48 -8.66 9.69
CA GLU A 396 -19.61 -9.59 9.61
C GLU A 396 -20.11 -9.74 8.16
N LEU A 397 -20.27 -8.64 7.42
CA LEU A 397 -20.64 -8.68 5.99
C LEU A 397 -19.58 -9.42 5.16
N MET A 398 -18.29 -9.16 5.40
CA MET A 398 -17.18 -9.78 4.68
C MET A 398 -17.04 -11.28 4.97
N VAL A 399 -17.40 -11.73 6.18
CA VAL A 399 -17.50 -13.17 6.51
C VAL A 399 -18.59 -13.84 5.68
N GLN A 400 -19.77 -13.20 5.52
CA GLN A 400 -20.86 -13.76 4.72
C GLN A 400 -20.49 -13.94 3.24
N VAL A 401 -19.59 -13.11 2.70
CA VAL A 401 -19.06 -13.28 1.32
C VAL A 401 -18.34 -14.61 1.18
N VAL A 402 -17.59 -15.03 2.19
CA VAL A 402 -16.88 -16.31 2.18
C VAL A 402 -17.83 -17.47 2.45
N GLU A 403 -18.67 -17.37 3.47
CA GLU A 403 -19.54 -18.46 3.90
C GLU A 403 -20.65 -18.79 2.89
N ARG A 404 -21.27 -17.79 2.28
CA ARG A 404 -22.49 -17.94 1.48
C ARG A 404 -22.40 -17.33 0.09
N GLY A 405 -21.38 -16.47 -0.14
CA GLY A 405 -21.31 -15.60 -1.30
C GLY A 405 -20.19 -15.96 -2.29
N THR A 406 -19.71 -14.92 -2.91
CA THR A 406 -18.75 -14.97 -4.03
C THR A 406 -17.32 -15.35 -3.62
N GLY A 407 -17.00 -15.37 -2.32
CA GLY A 407 -15.69 -15.73 -1.75
C GLY A 407 -15.54 -17.23 -1.43
N SER A 408 -16.36 -18.10 -2.02
CA SER A 408 -16.45 -19.53 -1.70
C SER A 408 -15.12 -20.31 -1.83
N ALA A 409 -14.14 -19.79 -2.57
CA ALA A 409 -12.79 -20.38 -2.65
C ALA A 409 -12.07 -20.47 -1.29
N LEU A 410 -12.49 -19.69 -0.29
CA LEU A 410 -11.92 -19.69 1.06
C LEU A 410 -12.77 -20.47 2.08
N ARG A 411 -13.98 -20.92 1.72
CA ARG A 411 -14.96 -21.50 2.66
C ARG A 411 -14.43 -22.70 3.43
N ASP A 412 -13.73 -23.60 2.76
CA ASP A 412 -13.25 -24.85 3.36
C ASP A 412 -11.80 -24.74 3.86
N ALA A 413 -11.36 -23.53 4.29
CA ALA A 413 -10.07 -23.34 4.91
C ALA A 413 -10.07 -23.87 6.35
N ALA A 414 -8.87 -24.21 6.89
CA ALA A 414 -8.69 -24.61 8.27
C ALA A 414 -8.82 -23.44 9.27
N TYR A 415 -9.07 -22.25 8.76
CA TYR A 415 -9.24 -20.99 9.50
C TYR A 415 -10.46 -20.25 8.94
N SER A 416 -11.04 -19.36 9.74
CA SER A 416 -12.06 -18.42 9.30
C SER A 416 -11.44 -17.30 8.48
N SER A 417 -12.20 -16.74 7.54
CA SER A 417 -11.74 -15.58 6.79
C SER A 417 -12.90 -14.65 6.42
N ALA A 418 -12.56 -13.39 6.19
CA ALA A 418 -13.47 -12.35 5.76
C ALA A 418 -12.91 -11.70 4.48
N GLY A 419 -13.76 -11.36 3.52
CA GLY A 419 -13.26 -10.76 2.30
C GLY A 419 -14.37 -10.24 1.38
N LYS A 420 -13.96 -9.60 0.31
CA LYS A 420 -14.82 -9.13 -0.77
C LYS A 420 -14.16 -9.41 -2.11
N THR A 421 -14.90 -10.03 -3.02
CA THR A 421 -14.50 -10.21 -4.41
C THR A 421 -14.98 -9.04 -5.25
N GLY A 422 -14.29 -8.77 -6.33
CA GLY A 422 -14.67 -7.80 -7.34
C GLY A 422 -14.41 -8.32 -8.75
N SER A 423 -15.23 -7.87 -9.69
CA SER A 423 -15.00 -8.00 -11.13
C SER A 423 -15.26 -6.62 -11.69
N ALA A 424 -14.22 -5.97 -12.18
CA ALA A 424 -14.29 -4.57 -12.61
C ALA A 424 -14.17 -4.48 -14.14
N GLU A 425 -15.19 -3.93 -14.78
CA GLU A 425 -15.15 -3.61 -16.21
C GLU A 425 -14.28 -2.37 -16.42
N PHE A 426 -13.46 -2.35 -17.46
CA PHE A 426 -12.57 -1.24 -17.79
C PHE A 426 -12.60 -0.88 -19.28
N GLU A 427 -12.88 -1.85 -20.14
CA GLU A 427 -12.97 -1.69 -21.59
C GLU A 427 -14.00 -2.64 -22.17
N THR A 428 -14.82 -2.14 -23.08
CA THR A 428 -15.87 -2.94 -23.75
C THR A 428 -15.26 -4.06 -24.56
N GLY A 429 -15.71 -5.28 -24.30
CA GLY A 429 -15.29 -6.47 -25.05
C GLY A 429 -14.04 -7.15 -24.51
N LYS A 430 -13.46 -6.65 -23.41
CA LYS A 430 -12.39 -7.32 -22.67
C LYS A 430 -12.93 -8.02 -21.43
N GLU A 431 -12.16 -8.98 -20.95
CA GLU A 431 -12.40 -9.61 -19.65
C GLU A 431 -12.23 -8.60 -18.52
N THR A 432 -13.00 -8.75 -17.46
CA THR A 432 -12.96 -7.87 -16.30
C THR A 432 -11.66 -8.05 -15.50
N HIS A 433 -11.22 -7.04 -14.79
CA HIS A 433 -10.19 -7.18 -13.77
C HIS A 433 -10.74 -7.96 -12.57
N ALA A 434 -10.03 -8.99 -12.16
CA ALA A 434 -10.41 -9.81 -11.00
C ALA A 434 -9.79 -9.25 -9.73
N TRP A 435 -10.65 -8.92 -8.73
CA TRP A 435 -10.24 -8.40 -7.43
C TRP A 435 -10.63 -9.35 -6.29
N PHE A 436 -9.77 -9.37 -5.30
CA PHE A 436 -10.09 -9.84 -3.95
C PHE A 436 -9.37 -8.95 -2.93
N THR A 437 -10.05 -8.64 -1.84
CA THR A 437 -9.44 -8.07 -0.63
C THR A 437 -10.09 -8.72 0.59
N GLY A 438 -9.27 -9.11 1.58
CA GLY A 438 -9.77 -9.80 2.75
C GLY A 438 -8.67 -10.07 3.77
N TYR A 439 -9.06 -10.70 4.88
CA TYR A 439 -8.17 -11.01 5.99
C TYR A 439 -8.50 -12.36 6.64
N ALA A 440 -7.54 -12.90 7.33
CA ALA A 440 -7.66 -14.14 8.09
C ALA A 440 -6.73 -14.15 9.33
N PRO A 441 -7.10 -14.87 10.43
CA PRO A 441 -8.45 -15.36 10.73
C PRO A 441 -9.47 -14.22 10.88
N ALA A 442 -10.78 -14.51 10.74
CA ALA A 442 -11.81 -13.47 10.81
C ALA A 442 -11.99 -12.87 12.21
N GLU A 443 -11.85 -13.70 13.26
CA GLU A 443 -12.04 -13.29 14.65
C GLU A 443 -10.80 -12.61 15.24
N GLU A 444 -9.61 -13.00 14.79
CA GLU A 444 -8.32 -12.50 15.27
C GLU A 444 -7.38 -12.27 14.08
N PRO A 445 -7.59 -11.19 13.31
CA PRO A 445 -6.91 -10.97 12.04
C PRO A 445 -5.39 -10.86 12.19
N GLN A 446 -4.66 -11.70 11.46
CA GLN A 446 -3.20 -11.73 11.45
C GLN A 446 -2.61 -11.26 10.12
N ILE A 447 -3.34 -11.49 9.03
CA ILE A 447 -2.90 -11.11 7.68
C ILE A 447 -4.07 -10.59 6.85
N VAL A 448 -3.81 -9.52 6.13
CA VAL A 448 -4.65 -8.97 5.07
C VAL A 448 -4.01 -9.28 3.73
N VAL A 449 -4.81 -9.72 2.75
CA VAL A 449 -4.35 -9.96 1.38
C VAL A 449 -5.27 -9.23 0.41
N THR A 450 -4.68 -8.45 -0.49
CA THR A 450 -5.36 -7.83 -1.63
C THR A 450 -4.71 -8.30 -2.92
N VAL A 451 -5.53 -8.75 -3.84
CA VAL A 451 -5.14 -9.29 -5.14
C VAL A 451 -5.88 -8.56 -6.24
N ILE A 452 -5.16 -8.17 -7.27
CA ILE A 452 -5.71 -7.80 -8.57
C ILE A 452 -5.07 -8.64 -9.67
N VAL A 453 -5.89 -9.10 -10.60
CA VAL A 453 -5.44 -9.73 -11.84
C VAL A 453 -6.07 -8.99 -13.00
N GLU A 454 -5.25 -8.35 -13.83
CA GLU A 454 -5.71 -7.67 -15.03
C GLU A 454 -6.32 -8.71 -16.01
N GLU A 455 -7.50 -8.40 -16.56
CA GLU A 455 -8.23 -9.29 -17.48
C GLU A 455 -8.40 -10.74 -16.93
N GLY A 456 -8.51 -10.84 -15.58
CA GLY A 456 -8.58 -12.13 -14.88
C GLY A 456 -9.99 -12.72 -14.76
N GLY A 457 -11.02 -12.04 -15.31
CA GLY A 457 -12.41 -12.46 -15.24
C GLY A 457 -13.01 -12.23 -13.85
N SER A 458 -13.43 -13.28 -13.15
CA SER A 458 -14.10 -13.12 -11.86
C SER A 458 -13.16 -13.11 -10.65
N GLY A 459 -13.41 -12.23 -9.70
CA GLY A 459 -12.66 -12.17 -8.45
C GLY A 459 -12.74 -13.49 -7.66
N GLY A 460 -13.90 -14.11 -7.60
CA GLY A 460 -14.08 -15.39 -6.90
C GLY A 460 -13.36 -16.58 -7.57
N GLY A 461 -13.25 -16.57 -8.90
CA GLY A 461 -12.60 -17.65 -9.65
C GLY A 461 -11.09 -17.47 -9.84
N CYS A 462 -10.58 -16.23 -9.79
CA CYS A 462 -9.18 -15.93 -10.08
C CYS A 462 -8.44 -15.35 -8.87
N ALA A 463 -8.89 -14.23 -8.30
CA ALA A 463 -8.17 -13.51 -7.25
C ALA A 463 -8.33 -14.18 -5.86
N ALA A 464 -9.52 -14.68 -5.51
CA ALA A 464 -9.73 -15.34 -4.22
C ALA A 464 -8.92 -16.64 -4.05
N PRO A 465 -8.71 -17.51 -5.05
CA PRO A 465 -7.79 -18.63 -4.95
C PRO A 465 -6.33 -18.25 -4.70
N ILE A 466 -5.87 -17.11 -5.23
CA ILE A 466 -4.53 -16.58 -4.94
C ILE A 466 -4.45 -16.15 -3.47
N ALA A 467 -5.44 -15.40 -3.00
CA ALA A 467 -5.50 -15.00 -1.59
C ALA A 467 -5.55 -16.21 -0.64
N ARG A 468 -6.25 -17.30 -1.02
CA ARG A 468 -6.29 -18.56 -0.28
C ARG A 468 -4.90 -19.14 -0.08
N GLN A 469 -4.09 -19.22 -1.14
CA GLN A 469 -2.72 -19.73 -1.06
C GLN A 469 -1.85 -18.87 -0.13
N MET A 470 -2.07 -17.54 -0.14
CA MET A 470 -1.37 -16.62 0.76
C MET A 470 -1.73 -16.85 2.23
N PHE A 471 -3.02 -17.02 2.52
CA PHE A 471 -3.49 -17.32 3.87
C PHE A 471 -3.00 -18.71 4.34
N ASP A 472 -3.07 -19.72 3.48
CA ASP A 472 -2.55 -21.07 3.78
C ASP A 472 -1.06 -21.03 4.10
N GLN A 473 -0.25 -20.31 3.29
CA GLN A 473 1.19 -20.15 3.53
C GLN A 473 1.48 -19.46 4.87
N TYR A 474 0.77 -18.39 5.20
CA TYR A 474 1.06 -17.61 6.40
C TYR A 474 0.57 -18.29 7.67
N LEU A 475 -0.65 -18.86 7.65
CA LEU A 475 -1.30 -19.36 8.86
C LEU A 475 -0.98 -20.85 9.17
N LEU A 476 -0.70 -21.65 8.13
CA LEU A 476 -0.52 -23.09 8.32
C LEU A 476 0.95 -23.50 8.39
N THR A 477 1.87 -22.78 7.71
CA THR A 477 3.30 -23.12 7.74
C THR A 477 4.08 -22.48 8.89
N MET A 478 3.56 -21.40 9.50
CA MET A 478 4.19 -20.80 10.69
C MET A 478 3.83 -21.50 12.02
N SER A 479 2.97 -22.50 11.97
CA SER A 479 2.57 -23.29 13.16
C SER A 479 3.39 -24.57 13.36
N GLU A 480 4.38 -24.84 12.51
CA GLU A 480 5.40 -25.87 12.68
C GLU A 480 6.74 -25.24 13.12
#